data_872e4ffd4bf78352d95ef802dc192644
#
_entry.id   872e4ffd4bf78352d95ef802dc192644
#
_cell.length_a   1.000
_cell.length_b   1.000
_cell.length_c   1.000
_cell.angle_alpha   90.00
_cell.angle_beta   90.00
_cell.angle_gamma   90.00
#
_symmetry.space_group_name_H-M   'P 1'
#
loop_
_entity.id
_entity.type
_entity.pdbx_description
1 polymer ?
#
loop_
_entity_poly.entity_id
_entity_poly.type
_entity_poly.pdbx_seq_one_letter_code
_entity_poly.pdbx_strand_id
1 'polypeptide(L)'
;MSAKQLLEALFDADRKLREAESALLAQAQGEELARALEKAAELAFESGDTHESSARLIRLSDLCAQAQGPRTADTLLGILNHPAPEVRVAAGEALRDFAYDRYAEVARAIERLIARGVPGPALQEVPWILAEIGEPSAAPLIARCLAHPDVEVVASAIEALAELGEESTIALLQPFVDDARVVQLEEGDAGYTTTIGELASEAISELEAS
;
A
#
# COMPACT_ATOMS: atom_id res chain seq x y z
N MET A 1 -40.22 -4.07 11.32
CA MET A 1 -39.85 -3.03 10.35
C MET A 1 -40.00 -3.58 8.94
N SER A 2 -40.57 -2.81 8.02
CA SER A 2 -40.64 -3.21 6.61
C SER A 2 -39.29 -2.98 5.91
N ALA A 3 -39.06 -3.67 4.77
CA ALA A 3 -37.84 -3.46 3.97
C ALA A 3 -37.65 -1.97 3.59
N LYS A 4 -38.73 -1.26 3.29
CA LYS A 4 -38.69 0.18 3.02
C LYS A 4 -38.16 0.98 4.21
N GLN A 5 -38.65 0.69 5.42
CA GLN A 5 -38.18 1.36 6.65
C GLN A 5 -36.71 1.06 6.95
N LEU A 6 -36.24 -0.15 6.65
CA LEU A 6 -34.81 -0.51 6.80
C LEU A 6 -33.93 0.25 5.80
N LEU A 7 -34.36 0.39 4.54
CA LEU A 7 -33.65 1.18 3.54
C LEU A 7 -33.59 2.67 3.90
N GLU A 8 -34.70 3.25 4.37
CA GLU A 8 -34.72 4.64 4.86
C GLU A 8 -33.75 4.84 6.02
N ALA A 9 -33.73 3.89 6.99
CA ALA A 9 -32.81 3.94 8.11
C ALA A 9 -31.33 3.82 7.67
N LEU A 10 -31.06 3.00 6.64
CA LEU A 10 -29.71 2.87 6.07
C LEU A 10 -29.25 4.19 5.42
N PHE A 11 -30.10 4.82 4.61
CA PHE A 11 -29.77 6.11 3.98
C PHE A 11 -29.62 7.24 4.98
N ASP A 12 -30.40 7.23 6.07
CA ASP A 12 -30.24 8.19 7.16
C ASP A 12 -28.92 8.00 7.92
N ALA A 13 -28.51 6.74 8.13
CA ALA A 13 -27.22 6.44 8.77
C ALA A 13 -26.04 6.89 7.87
N ASP A 14 -26.11 6.63 6.57
CA ASP A 14 -25.11 7.05 5.59
C ASP A 14 -25.00 8.59 5.52
N ARG A 15 -26.13 9.30 5.53
CA ARG A 15 -26.14 10.76 5.57
C ARG A 15 -25.43 11.28 6.84
N LYS A 16 -25.76 10.73 8.01
CA LYS A 16 -25.12 11.13 9.29
C LYS A 16 -23.63 10.85 9.30
N LEU A 17 -23.21 9.75 8.68
CA LEU A 17 -21.80 9.42 8.54
C LEU A 17 -21.07 10.48 7.73
N ARG A 18 -21.58 10.85 6.53
CA ARG A 18 -20.98 11.91 5.70
C ARG A 18 -20.97 13.28 6.38
N GLU A 19 -22.00 13.61 7.14
CA GLU A 19 -22.05 14.84 7.94
C GLU A 19 -20.96 14.86 9.03
N ALA A 20 -20.74 13.72 9.70
CA ALA A 20 -19.70 13.57 10.71
C ALA A 20 -18.29 13.66 10.12
N GLU A 21 -18.05 13.04 8.97
CA GLU A 21 -16.79 13.13 8.23
C GLU A 21 -16.49 14.56 7.80
N SER A 22 -17.47 15.23 7.20
CA SER A 22 -17.33 16.63 6.80
C SER A 22 -17.06 17.55 7.99
N ALA A 23 -17.70 17.31 9.13
CA ALA A 23 -17.47 18.05 10.35
C ALA A 23 -16.07 17.80 10.92
N LEU A 24 -15.59 16.55 10.90
CA LEU A 24 -14.22 16.19 11.32
C LEU A 24 -13.18 16.93 10.48
N LEU A 25 -13.29 16.87 9.16
CA LEU A 25 -12.36 17.51 8.23
C LEU A 25 -12.41 19.05 8.30
N ALA A 26 -13.55 19.62 8.69
CA ALA A 26 -13.69 21.07 8.88
C ALA A 26 -13.13 21.57 10.23
N GLN A 27 -13.22 20.75 11.29
CA GLN A 27 -12.82 21.12 12.65
C GLN A 27 -11.37 20.79 12.98
N ALA A 28 -10.86 19.67 12.47
CA ALA A 28 -9.49 19.24 12.69
C ALA A 28 -8.72 19.28 11.37
N GLN A 29 -7.53 19.89 11.38
CA GLN A 29 -6.68 20.02 10.19
C GLN A 29 -5.20 19.78 10.53
N GLY A 30 -4.42 19.48 9.51
CA GLY A 30 -2.98 19.30 9.65
C GLY A 30 -2.59 18.24 10.67
N GLU A 31 -1.66 18.57 11.54
CA GLU A 31 -1.09 17.63 12.52
C GLU A 31 -2.10 17.14 13.57
N GLU A 32 -3.10 17.92 13.91
CA GLU A 32 -4.16 17.52 14.85
C GLU A 32 -5.00 16.38 14.27
N LEU A 33 -5.46 16.55 13.03
CA LEU A 33 -6.21 15.51 12.32
C LEU A 33 -5.35 14.26 12.11
N ALA A 34 -4.11 14.41 11.66
CA ALA A 34 -3.20 13.30 11.42
C ALA A 34 -2.97 12.45 12.69
N ARG A 35 -2.79 13.09 13.86
CA ARG A 35 -2.69 12.38 15.15
C ARG A 35 -3.97 11.68 15.55
N ALA A 36 -5.12 12.29 15.30
CA ALA A 36 -6.40 11.66 15.60
C ALA A 36 -6.64 10.42 14.74
N LEU A 37 -6.30 10.48 13.45
CA LEU A 37 -6.40 9.34 12.52
C LEU A 37 -5.42 8.21 12.91
N GLU A 38 -4.16 8.54 13.22
CA GLU A 38 -3.16 7.59 13.71
C GLU A 38 -3.68 6.85 14.96
N LYS A 39 -4.18 7.60 15.95
CA LYS A 39 -4.71 7.01 17.18
C LYS A 39 -5.97 6.16 16.94
N ALA A 40 -6.83 6.58 16.03
CA ALA A 40 -8.01 5.81 15.66
C ALA A 40 -7.64 4.50 14.94
N ALA A 41 -6.59 4.49 14.11
CA ALA A 41 -6.07 3.29 13.47
C ALA A 41 -5.49 2.32 14.50
N GLU A 42 -4.68 2.78 15.46
CA GLU A 42 -4.19 1.94 16.55
C GLU A 42 -5.34 1.25 17.31
N LEU A 43 -6.38 2.01 17.68
CA LEU A 43 -7.55 1.46 18.38
C LEU A 43 -8.36 0.49 17.50
N ALA A 44 -8.38 0.69 16.19
CA ALA A 44 -9.02 -0.23 15.26
C ALA A 44 -8.26 -1.56 15.18
N PHE A 45 -6.92 -1.53 15.15
CA PHE A 45 -6.08 -2.73 15.22
C PHE A 45 -6.23 -3.51 16.55
N GLU A 46 -6.45 -2.81 17.65
CA GLU A 46 -6.67 -3.43 18.97
C GLU A 46 -8.08 -4.02 19.13
N SER A 47 -8.98 -3.81 18.17
CA SER A 47 -10.36 -4.34 18.25
C SER A 47 -10.38 -5.87 18.22
N GLY A 48 -11.08 -6.47 19.17
CA GLY A 48 -11.31 -7.92 19.19
C GLY A 48 -12.31 -8.40 18.12
N ASP A 49 -13.04 -7.50 17.47
CA ASP A 49 -13.96 -7.79 16.38
C ASP A 49 -13.28 -7.44 15.04
N THR A 50 -12.92 -8.48 14.29
CA THR A 50 -12.20 -8.33 13.01
C THR A 50 -13.03 -7.60 11.95
N HIS A 51 -14.35 -7.80 11.92
CA HIS A 51 -15.23 -7.11 10.97
C HIS A 51 -15.31 -5.62 11.26
N GLU A 52 -15.48 -5.26 12.53
CA GLU A 52 -15.48 -3.86 12.97
C GLU A 52 -14.11 -3.21 12.76
N SER A 53 -13.02 -3.94 13.03
CA SER A 53 -11.65 -3.49 12.76
C SER A 53 -11.46 -3.14 11.28
N SER A 54 -11.78 -4.09 10.37
CA SER A 54 -11.67 -3.88 8.93
C SER A 54 -12.51 -2.69 8.46
N ALA A 55 -13.77 -2.60 8.90
CA ALA A 55 -14.66 -1.49 8.51
C ALA A 55 -14.12 -0.13 8.95
N ARG A 56 -13.55 -0.04 10.15
CA ARG A 56 -12.92 1.19 10.65
C ARG A 56 -11.66 1.55 9.88
N LEU A 57 -10.78 0.57 9.61
CA LEU A 57 -9.52 0.81 8.89
C LEU A 57 -9.76 1.24 7.44
N ILE A 58 -10.75 0.65 6.74
CA ILE A 58 -11.16 1.10 5.41
C ILE A 58 -11.61 2.56 5.46
N ARG A 59 -12.48 2.91 6.41
CA ARG A 59 -12.95 4.30 6.57
C ARG A 59 -11.83 5.27 6.93
N LEU A 60 -10.89 4.84 7.75
CA LEU A 60 -9.72 5.65 8.11
C LEU A 60 -8.79 5.87 6.93
N SER A 61 -8.67 4.90 6.02
CA SER A 61 -7.92 5.08 4.76
C SER A 61 -8.51 6.21 3.91
N ASP A 62 -9.83 6.25 3.73
CA ASP A 62 -10.53 7.33 3.00
C ASP A 62 -10.30 8.71 3.63
N LEU A 63 -10.31 8.79 4.96
CA LEU A 63 -10.05 10.03 5.71
C LEU A 63 -8.57 10.45 5.62
N CYS A 64 -7.66 9.49 5.64
CA CYS A 64 -6.23 9.74 5.47
C CYS A 64 -5.91 10.31 4.09
N ALA A 65 -6.57 9.85 3.02
CA ALA A 65 -6.38 10.41 1.68
C ALA A 65 -6.67 11.92 1.62
N GLN A 66 -7.56 12.41 2.47
CA GLN A 66 -7.97 13.82 2.56
C GLN A 66 -7.19 14.63 3.60
N ALA A 67 -6.42 13.98 4.48
CA ALA A 67 -5.64 14.63 5.53
C ALA A 67 -4.30 15.17 5.02
N GLN A 68 -3.57 15.91 5.84
CA GLN A 68 -2.27 16.46 5.50
C GLN A 68 -1.22 16.06 6.54
N GLY A 69 0.02 15.95 6.06
CA GLY A 69 1.19 15.74 6.91
C GLY A 69 1.80 14.34 6.84
N PRO A 70 3.08 14.22 7.22
CA PRO A 70 3.86 13.00 7.04
C PRO A 70 3.35 11.80 7.85
N ARG A 71 2.66 12.03 8.98
CA ARG A 71 2.02 10.97 9.78
C ARG A 71 0.94 10.23 9.01
N THR A 72 0.23 10.92 8.13
CA THR A 72 -0.84 10.34 7.32
C THR A 72 -0.29 9.20 6.44
N ALA A 73 0.84 9.44 5.78
CA ALA A 73 1.50 8.41 4.98
C ALA A 73 1.98 7.22 5.85
N ASP A 74 2.55 7.49 7.03
CA ASP A 74 2.95 6.43 7.97
C ASP A 74 1.72 5.63 8.46
N THR A 75 0.58 6.29 8.71
CA THR A 75 -0.67 5.63 9.13
C THR A 75 -1.21 4.73 8.02
N LEU A 76 -1.25 5.22 6.77
CA LEU A 76 -1.69 4.44 5.61
C LEU A 76 -0.79 3.20 5.38
N LEU A 77 0.53 3.35 5.48
CA LEU A 77 1.46 2.22 5.42
C LEU A 77 1.26 1.22 6.57
N GLY A 78 0.88 1.70 7.76
CA GLY A 78 0.49 0.85 8.88
C GLY A 78 -0.79 0.06 8.57
N ILE A 79 -1.80 0.70 7.99
CA ILE A 79 -3.06 0.06 7.58
C ILE A 79 -2.82 -0.93 6.44
N LEU A 80 -1.95 -0.61 5.49
CA LEU A 80 -1.55 -1.49 4.38
C LEU A 80 -0.93 -2.80 4.89
N ASN A 81 -0.42 -2.83 6.11
CA ASN A 81 0.14 -4.04 6.73
C ASN A 81 -0.93 -4.96 7.37
N HIS A 82 -2.21 -4.68 7.18
CA HIS A 82 -3.30 -5.49 7.72
C HIS A 82 -3.44 -6.83 6.98
N PRO A 83 -3.78 -7.95 7.68
CA PRO A 83 -3.93 -9.27 7.05
C PRO A 83 -5.09 -9.36 6.06
N ALA A 84 -6.17 -8.59 6.25
CA ALA A 84 -7.36 -8.62 5.38
C ALA A 84 -7.10 -7.89 4.07
N PRO A 85 -7.29 -8.55 2.89
CA PRO A 85 -7.01 -7.95 1.58
C PRO A 85 -7.81 -6.69 1.30
N GLU A 86 -9.10 -6.65 1.68
CA GLU A 86 -9.96 -5.48 1.48
C GLU A 86 -9.47 -4.22 2.20
N VAL A 87 -8.82 -4.39 3.36
CA VAL A 87 -8.20 -3.29 4.11
C VAL A 87 -6.95 -2.80 3.38
N ARG A 88 -6.13 -3.73 2.86
CA ARG A 88 -4.92 -3.38 2.09
C ARG A 88 -5.27 -2.65 0.79
N VAL A 89 -6.29 -3.12 0.07
CA VAL A 89 -6.78 -2.45 -1.15
C VAL A 89 -7.17 -1.00 -0.84
N ALA A 90 -8.00 -0.77 0.18
CA ALA A 90 -8.42 0.57 0.56
C ALA A 90 -7.22 1.46 0.98
N ALA A 91 -6.27 0.92 1.73
CA ALA A 91 -5.06 1.66 2.13
C ALA A 91 -4.15 1.97 0.93
N GLY A 92 -4.00 1.05 -0.01
CA GLY A 92 -3.22 1.24 -1.24
C GLY A 92 -3.83 2.32 -2.14
N GLU A 93 -5.15 2.30 -2.36
CA GLU A 93 -5.87 3.33 -3.09
C GLU A 93 -5.71 4.70 -2.43
N ALA A 94 -5.93 4.79 -1.12
CA ALA A 94 -5.75 6.02 -0.36
C ALA A 94 -4.31 6.53 -0.40
N LEU A 95 -3.32 5.65 -0.41
CA LEU A 95 -1.90 6.01 -0.50
C LEU A 95 -1.56 6.58 -1.88
N ARG A 96 -2.12 6.03 -2.97
CA ARG A 96 -1.99 6.58 -4.33
C ARG A 96 -2.62 7.97 -4.44
N ASP A 97 -3.85 8.13 -3.94
CA ASP A 97 -4.53 9.43 -3.93
C ASP A 97 -3.73 10.47 -3.14
N PHE A 98 -3.21 10.09 -1.97
CA PHE A 98 -2.37 10.97 -1.16
C PHE A 98 -1.06 11.33 -1.86
N ALA A 99 -0.46 10.38 -2.59
CA ALA A 99 0.80 10.57 -3.30
C ALA A 99 0.67 11.55 -4.48
N TYR A 100 -0.49 11.66 -5.09
CA TYR A 100 -0.72 12.54 -6.24
C TYR A 100 -0.24 13.98 -5.98
N ASP A 101 -0.53 14.52 -4.80
CA ASP A 101 -0.10 15.87 -4.41
C ASP A 101 1.14 15.87 -3.49
N ARG A 102 1.48 14.72 -2.88
CA ARG A 102 2.43 14.63 -1.76
C ARG A 102 3.40 13.47 -1.86
N TYR A 103 3.82 13.16 -3.06
CA TYR A 103 4.74 12.03 -3.31
C TYR A 103 5.97 12.02 -2.39
N ALA A 104 6.59 13.19 -2.17
CA ALA A 104 7.76 13.28 -1.30
C ALA A 104 7.50 12.87 0.16
N GLU A 105 6.27 13.01 0.66
CA GLU A 105 5.89 12.56 2.00
C GLU A 105 5.74 11.03 2.02
N VAL A 106 5.10 10.47 0.99
CA VAL A 106 4.95 9.02 0.79
C VAL A 106 6.32 8.36 0.64
N ALA A 107 7.18 8.87 -0.24
CA ALA A 107 8.51 8.34 -0.45
C ALA A 107 9.33 8.25 0.86
N ARG A 108 9.31 9.31 1.66
CA ARG A 108 9.99 9.32 2.98
C ARG A 108 9.37 8.34 3.97
N ALA A 109 8.05 8.14 3.94
CA ALA A 109 7.37 7.16 4.80
C ALA A 109 7.75 5.74 4.40
N ILE A 110 7.81 5.45 3.09
CA ILE A 110 8.27 4.17 2.55
C ILE A 110 9.75 3.93 2.90
N GLU A 111 10.62 4.93 2.78
CA GLU A 111 12.02 4.82 3.22
C GLU A 111 12.13 4.43 4.69
N ARG A 112 11.31 5.02 5.55
CA ARG A 112 11.25 4.65 6.97
C ARG A 112 10.74 3.23 7.17
N LEU A 113 9.74 2.80 6.40
CA LEU A 113 9.20 1.44 6.46
C LEU A 113 10.27 0.41 6.09
N ILE A 114 10.95 0.59 4.96
CA ILE A 114 12.06 -0.27 4.51
C ILE A 114 13.18 -0.31 5.56
N ALA A 115 13.58 0.85 6.09
CA ALA A 115 14.65 0.94 7.09
C ALA A 115 14.33 0.23 8.42
N ARG A 116 13.04 0.14 8.79
CA ARG A 116 12.60 -0.60 9.98
C ARG A 116 12.65 -2.12 9.77
N GLY A 117 12.58 -2.60 8.52
CA GLY A 117 12.61 -4.03 8.20
C GLY A 117 11.47 -4.81 8.84
N VAL A 118 10.32 -4.17 9.09
CA VAL A 118 9.15 -4.83 9.69
C VAL A 118 8.54 -5.75 8.65
N PRO A 119 8.48 -7.07 8.90
CA PRO A 119 7.87 -8.00 7.96
C PRO A 119 6.36 -7.74 7.85
N GLY A 120 5.81 -7.99 6.68
CA GLY A 120 4.38 -7.95 6.46
C GLY A 120 4.00 -7.51 5.05
N PRO A 121 2.71 -7.62 4.70
CA PRO A 121 2.23 -7.40 3.34
C PRO A 121 2.49 -5.99 2.80
N ALA A 122 2.62 -4.97 3.64
CA ALA A 122 2.89 -3.61 3.17
C ALA A 122 4.17 -3.50 2.32
N LEU A 123 5.24 -4.22 2.67
CA LEU A 123 6.48 -4.20 1.87
C LEU A 123 6.38 -4.97 0.56
N GLN A 124 5.43 -5.91 0.44
CA GLN A 124 5.13 -6.62 -0.82
C GLN A 124 4.28 -5.74 -1.75
N GLU A 125 3.37 -4.92 -1.19
CA GLU A 125 2.47 -4.03 -1.94
C GLU A 125 3.16 -2.73 -2.40
N VAL A 126 4.11 -2.21 -1.62
CA VAL A 126 4.77 -0.91 -1.85
C VAL A 126 5.44 -0.80 -3.21
N PRO A 127 6.18 -1.81 -3.74
CA PRO A 127 6.77 -1.73 -5.08
C PRO A 127 5.73 -1.46 -6.17
N TRP A 128 4.60 -2.16 -6.13
CA TRP A 128 3.49 -2.01 -7.06
C TRP A 128 2.83 -0.62 -6.97
N ILE A 129 2.57 -0.14 -5.76
CA ILE A 129 2.01 1.19 -5.53
C ILE A 129 2.95 2.27 -6.11
N LEU A 130 4.26 2.12 -5.95
CA LEU A 130 5.23 3.06 -6.50
C LEU A 130 5.28 3.01 -8.04
N ALA A 131 5.19 1.81 -8.64
CA ALA A 131 5.13 1.65 -10.09
C ALA A 131 3.86 2.29 -10.67
N GLU A 132 2.70 2.09 -10.06
CA GLU A 132 1.43 2.71 -10.48
C GLU A 132 1.45 4.25 -10.37
N ILE A 133 2.12 4.81 -9.37
CA ILE A 133 2.28 6.28 -9.23
C ILE A 133 3.14 6.84 -10.38
N GLY A 134 4.14 6.08 -10.86
CA GLY A 134 4.94 6.41 -12.03
C GLY A 134 5.82 7.65 -11.91
N GLU A 135 6.18 8.07 -10.69
CA GLU A 135 7.08 9.21 -10.48
C GLU A 135 8.53 8.84 -10.85
N PRO A 136 9.32 9.73 -11.48
CA PRO A 136 10.68 9.42 -11.92
C PRO A 136 11.63 8.92 -10.82
N SER A 137 11.31 9.19 -9.57
CA SER A 137 12.07 8.69 -8.40
C SER A 137 11.53 7.37 -7.83
N ALA A 138 10.55 6.73 -8.45
CA ALA A 138 9.99 5.46 -8.00
C ALA A 138 11.00 4.32 -8.16
N ALA A 139 11.65 4.19 -9.32
CA ALA A 139 12.60 3.11 -9.59
C ALA A 139 13.74 3.01 -8.56
N PRO A 140 14.46 4.08 -8.16
CA PRO A 140 15.46 4.02 -7.10
C PRO A 140 14.89 3.61 -5.73
N LEU A 141 13.64 3.94 -5.44
CA LEU A 141 12.99 3.59 -4.17
C LEU A 141 12.56 2.12 -4.17
N ILE A 142 11.97 1.63 -5.27
CA ILE A 142 11.66 0.20 -5.46
C ILE A 142 12.93 -0.64 -5.36
N ALA A 143 14.03 -0.21 -5.98
CA ALA A 143 15.32 -0.90 -5.96
C ALA A 143 15.86 -1.16 -4.53
N ARG A 144 15.48 -0.34 -3.55
CA ARG A 144 15.85 -0.59 -2.14
C ARG A 144 15.19 -1.84 -1.57
N CYS A 145 14.04 -2.25 -2.10
CA CYS A 145 13.37 -3.48 -1.72
C CYS A 145 14.11 -4.73 -2.21
N LEU A 146 14.93 -4.63 -3.27
CA LEU A 146 15.76 -5.74 -3.76
C LEU A 146 16.77 -6.27 -2.71
N ALA A 147 17.16 -5.44 -1.74
CA ALA A 147 18.06 -5.83 -0.64
C ALA A 147 17.32 -6.45 0.57
N HIS A 148 15.99 -6.62 0.49
CA HIS A 148 15.21 -7.15 1.60
C HIS A 148 15.46 -8.66 1.80
N PRO A 149 15.47 -9.16 3.07
CA PRO A 149 15.67 -10.59 3.34
C PRO A 149 14.48 -11.47 2.90
N ASP A 150 13.28 -10.92 2.88
CA ASP A 150 12.07 -11.61 2.42
C ASP A 150 12.03 -11.68 0.90
N VAL A 151 11.97 -12.91 0.37
CA VAL A 151 11.99 -13.18 -1.07
C VAL A 151 10.74 -12.66 -1.79
N GLU A 152 9.60 -12.60 -1.12
CA GLU A 152 8.36 -12.09 -1.70
C GLU A 152 8.46 -10.58 -1.94
N VAL A 153 9.11 -9.84 -1.04
CA VAL A 153 9.40 -8.40 -1.23
C VAL A 153 10.36 -8.17 -2.40
N VAL A 154 11.36 -9.04 -2.55
CA VAL A 154 12.32 -8.97 -3.67
C VAL A 154 11.63 -9.28 -4.99
N ALA A 155 10.79 -10.31 -5.05
CA ALA A 155 10.01 -10.65 -6.23
C ALA A 155 9.10 -9.48 -6.66
N SER A 156 8.29 -8.95 -5.74
CA SER A 156 7.44 -7.77 -6.01
C SER A 156 8.25 -6.57 -6.51
N ALA A 157 9.47 -6.37 -6.01
CA ALA A 157 10.32 -5.29 -6.48
C ALA A 157 10.85 -5.51 -7.91
N ILE A 158 11.20 -6.76 -8.27
CA ILE A 158 11.64 -7.11 -9.63
C ILE A 158 10.50 -6.89 -10.63
N GLU A 159 9.32 -7.43 -10.33
CA GLU A 159 8.13 -7.30 -11.18
C GLU A 159 7.69 -5.84 -11.34
N ALA A 160 7.69 -5.06 -10.25
CA ALA A 160 7.36 -3.64 -10.28
C ALA A 160 8.38 -2.80 -11.09
N LEU A 161 9.67 -3.17 -11.08
CA LEU A 161 10.69 -2.51 -11.92
C LEU A 161 10.51 -2.86 -13.41
N ALA A 162 10.08 -4.08 -13.73
CA ALA A 162 9.72 -4.47 -15.10
C ALA A 162 8.50 -3.69 -15.59
N GLU A 163 7.44 -3.57 -14.77
CA GLU A 163 6.21 -2.83 -15.09
C GLU A 163 6.47 -1.33 -15.37
N LEU A 164 7.47 -0.73 -14.72
CA LEU A 164 7.88 0.64 -15.02
C LEU A 164 8.39 0.81 -16.46
N GLY A 165 8.87 -0.25 -17.11
CA GLY A 165 9.33 -0.23 -18.49
C GLY A 165 10.58 0.62 -18.74
N GLU A 166 11.33 0.97 -17.70
CA GLU A 166 12.53 1.80 -17.83
C GLU A 166 13.77 0.95 -18.10
N GLU A 167 14.38 1.03 -19.29
CA GLU A 167 15.62 0.30 -19.64
C GLU A 167 16.76 0.52 -18.61
N SER A 168 16.77 1.67 -17.94
CA SER A 168 17.73 2.00 -16.88
C SER A 168 17.66 1.05 -15.67
N THR A 169 16.54 0.36 -15.46
CA THR A 169 16.35 -0.59 -14.35
C THR A 169 17.02 -1.92 -14.58
N ILE A 170 17.40 -2.28 -15.82
CA ILE A 170 18.15 -3.52 -16.16
C ILE A 170 19.41 -3.64 -15.30
N ALA A 171 20.15 -2.55 -15.13
CA ALA A 171 21.37 -2.56 -14.33
C ALA A 171 21.13 -2.87 -12.83
N LEU A 172 19.91 -2.61 -12.32
CA LEU A 172 19.49 -2.92 -10.97
C LEU A 172 19.14 -4.39 -10.79
N LEU A 173 18.61 -5.04 -11.85
CA LEU A 173 18.19 -6.44 -11.88
C LEU A 173 19.34 -7.40 -12.16
N GLN A 174 20.34 -6.97 -12.93
CA GLN A 174 21.47 -7.81 -13.34
C GLN A 174 22.18 -8.58 -12.21
N PRO A 175 22.36 -8.03 -10.99
CA PRO A 175 22.97 -8.75 -9.87
C PRO A 175 22.16 -9.96 -9.37
N PHE A 176 20.89 -10.07 -9.75
CA PHE A 176 19.96 -11.08 -9.24
C PHE A 176 19.76 -12.27 -10.19
N VAL A 177 20.29 -12.25 -11.40
CA VAL A 177 20.08 -13.33 -12.41
C VAL A 177 20.56 -14.73 -11.97
N ASP A 178 21.50 -14.80 -11.05
CA ASP A 178 22.02 -16.05 -10.49
C ASP A 178 21.46 -16.34 -9.07
N ASP A 179 20.45 -15.61 -8.61
CA ASP A 179 19.88 -15.76 -7.27
C ASP A 179 18.97 -17.00 -7.21
N ALA A 180 19.42 -18.02 -6.51
CA ALA A 180 18.73 -19.30 -6.37
C ALA A 180 17.63 -19.33 -5.29
N ARG A 181 17.34 -18.20 -4.62
CA ARG A 181 16.22 -18.15 -3.66
C ARG A 181 14.92 -18.41 -4.36
N VAL A 182 14.11 -19.30 -3.76
CA VAL A 182 12.83 -19.75 -4.31
C VAL A 182 11.70 -18.88 -3.77
N VAL A 183 10.78 -18.46 -4.63
CA VAL A 183 9.56 -17.74 -4.30
C VAL A 183 8.36 -18.49 -4.86
N GLN A 184 7.24 -18.41 -4.15
CA GLN A 184 5.96 -18.93 -4.61
C GLN A 184 5.08 -17.75 -5.02
N LEU A 185 4.67 -17.71 -6.27
CA LEU A 185 3.81 -16.69 -6.83
C LEU A 185 2.43 -17.26 -7.12
N GLU A 186 1.42 -16.38 -7.07
CA GLU A 186 0.05 -16.72 -7.43
C GLU A 186 -0.24 -16.19 -8.84
N GLU A 187 -0.63 -17.07 -9.77
CA GLU A 187 -1.10 -16.71 -11.10
C GLU A 187 -2.51 -17.24 -11.29
N GLY A 188 -3.50 -16.37 -11.19
CA GLY A 188 -4.92 -16.75 -11.19
C GLY A 188 -5.27 -17.67 -10.01
N ASP A 189 -5.85 -18.85 -10.31
CA ASP A 189 -6.22 -19.86 -9.31
C ASP A 189 -5.09 -20.89 -9.03
N ALA A 190 -3.93 -20.74 -9.68
CA ALA A 190 -2.80 -21.66 -9.55
C ALA A 190 -1.55 -20.94 -9.05
N GLY A 191 -0.96 -21.45 -7.97
CA GLY A 191 0.38 -21.00 -7.54
C GLY A 191 1.46 -21.73 -8.34
N TYR A 192 2.52 -21.02 -8.70
CA TYR A 192 3.72 -21.61 -9.27
C TYR A 192 4.95 -21.19 -8.47
N THR A 193 6.01 -22.02 -8.60
CA THR A 193 7.26 -21.78 -7.90
C THR A 193 8.33 -21.42 -8.91
N THR A 194 9.06 -20.34 -8.65
CA THR A 194 10.17 -19.87 -9.49
C THR A 194 11.34 -19.42 -8.59
N THR A 195 12.44 -19.00 -9.20
CA THR A 195 13.56 -18.40 -8.48
C THR A 195 13.63 -16.90 -8.73
N ILE A 196 14.25 -16.18 -7.80
CA ILE A 196 14.53 -14.74 -7.99
C ILE A 196 15.35 -14.52 -9.26
N GLY A 197 16.27 -15.44 -9.60
CA GLY A 197 17.07 -15.35 -10.82
C GLY A 197 16.27 -15.51 -12.10
N GLU A 198 15.29 -16.42 -12.12
CA GLU A 198 14.37 -16.58 -13.25
C GLU A 198 13.52 -15.34 -13.45
N LEU A 199 12.94 -14.79 -12.38
CA LEU A 199 12.18 -13.53 -12.41
C LEU A 199 13.03 -12.36 -12.93
N ALA A 200 14.24 -12.19 -12.42
CA ALA A 200 15.13 -11.12 -12.85
C ALA A 200 15.51 -11.24 -14.33
N SER A 201 15.74 -12.48 -14.81
CA SER A 201 16.07 -12.75 -16.22
C SER A 201 14.88 -12.47 -17.14
N GLU A 202 13.67 -12.83 -16.74
CA GLU A 202 12.43 -12.55 -17.46
C GLU A 202 12.19 -11.04 -17.55
N ALA A 203 12.25 -10.34 -16.42
CA ALA A 203 12.11 -8.89 -16.34
C ALA A 203 13.13 -8.14 -17.23
N ILE A 204 14.38 -8.56 -17.24
CA ILE A 204 15.41 -7.99 -18.14
C ILE A 204 15.03 -8.23 -19.60
N SER A 205 14.58 -9.44 -19.97
CA SER A 205 14.19 -9.76 -21.34
C SER A 205 13.00 -8.93 -21.82
N GLU A 206 12.04 -8.64 -20.96
CA GLU A 206 10.89 -7.78 -21.25
C GLU A 206 11.33 -6.33 -21.48
N LEU A 207 12.22 -5.81 -20.62
CA LEU A 207 12.75 -4.44 -20.72
C LEU A 207 13.60 -4.24 -21.97
N GLU A 208 14.35 -5.27 -22.42
CA GLU A 208 15.14 -5.23 -23.67
C GLU A 208 14.25 -5.28 -24.93
N ALA A 209 13.01 -5.79 -24.80
CA ALA A 209 12.07 -5.93 -25.92
C ALA A 209 11.14 -4.72 -26.09
N SER A 210 11.08 -3.81 -25.10
CA SER A 210 10.18 -2.64 -25.06
C SER A 210 10.77 -1.44 -25.77
#